data_399cbece0ff209c12c8e0465070d7177
#
_entry.id   399cbece0ff209c12c8e0465070d7177
#
_cell.length_a   1.000
_cell.length_b   1.000
_cell.length_c   1.000
_cell.angle_alpha   90.00
_cell.angle_beta   90.00
_cell.angle_gamma   90.00
#
_symmetry.space_group_name_H-M   'P 1'
#
loop_
_entity.id
_entity.type
_entity.pdbx_description
1 polymer ?
#
loop_
_entity_poly.entity_id
_entity_poly.type
_entity_poly.pdbx_seq_one_letter_code
_entity_poly.pdbx_strand_id
1 'polypeptide(L)'
;MIASLASLIGLAPANPVWVSFGGLACLPFAARAATTERVVVNRFTGLAIEGFDPVAYFTDARPELGLADFEALEAGAVWRFRNGSDRAAFLAHPDIYGPQYGGYDPIDLARGVMVAGNPRFWLISGQRLYLFGHEQTRDAFAADPSRVLQSANLRWPELEQTLAE
;
A
#
# COMPACT_ATOMS: atom_id res chain seq x y z
N MET A 1 -5.44 -38.36 92.83
CA MET A 1 -6.04 -37.05 92.91
C MET A 1 -5.31 -36.13 91.99
N ILE A 2 -6.04 -35.44 91.12
CA ILE A 2 -5.72 -34.26 90.34
C ILE A 2 -5.02 -34.54 89.02
N ALA A 3 -5.85 -34.38 87.99
CA ALA A 3 -5.57 -34.32 86.59
C ALA A 3 -4.80 -33.04 86.23
N SER A 4 -3.93 -33.14 85.26
CA SER A 4 -3.45 -31.95 84.55
C SER A 4 -3.56 -32.18 83.04
N LEU A 5 -4.42 -31.37 82.46
CA LEU A 5 -4.61 -31.28 80.98
C LEU A 5 -3.42 -30.54 80.42
N ALA A 6 -2.74 -31.16 79.45
CA ALA A 6 -1.82 -30.47 78.55
C ALA A 6 -2.49 -30.30 77.17
N SER A 7 -2.78 -29.08 76.85
CA SER A 7 -3.37 -28.67 75.58
C SER A 7 -2.33 -28.70 74.49
N LEU A 8 -2.52 -29.59 73.53
CA LEU A 8 -1.71 -29.64 72.32
C LEU A 8 -2.28 -28.67 71.31
N ILE A 9 -1.57 -27.58 71.06
CA ILE A 9 -1.85 -26.63 69.99
C ILE A 9 -1.24 -27.23 68.74
N GLY A 10 -2.10 -27.74 67.86
CA GLY A 10 -1.72 -28.22 66.56
C GLY A 10 -1.38 -27.03 65.65
N LEU A 11 -0.12 -26.96 65.28
CA LEU A 11 0.35 -26.05 64.23
C LEU A 11 0.05 -26.69 62.85
N ALA A 12 -0.91 -26.13 62.12
CA ALA A 12 -1.18 -26.54 60.76
C ALA A 12 -0.03 -26.07 59.83
N PRO A 13 0.43 -26.90 58.91
CA PRO A 13 1.43 -26.45 57.95
C PRO A 13 0.82 -25.45 56.97
N ALA A 14 1.46 -24.29 56.85
CA ALA A 14 1.16 -23.30 55.84
C ALA A 14 1.44 -23.86 54.47
N ASN A 15 0.39 -24.01 53.65
CA ASN A 15 0.56 -24.35 52.24
C ASN A 15 1.19 -23.15 51.51
N PRO A 16 2.31 -23.37 50.77
CA PRO A 16 2.82 -22.32 49.91
C PRO A 16 1.84 -22.10 48.76
N VAL A 17 1.22 -20.91 48.73
CA VAL A 17 0.45 -20.44 47.58
C VAL A 17 1.44 -20.22 46.45
N TRP A 18 1.46 -21.14 45.52
CA TRP A 18 2.15 -20.93 44.25
C TRP A 18 1.37 -19.90 43.46
N VAL A 19 1.83 -18.64 43.49
CA VAL A 19 1.37 -17.61 42.58
C VAL A 19 1.95 -18.00 41.20
N SER A 20 1.13 -18.65 40.37
CA SER A 20 1.41 -18.81 38.99
C SER A 20 1.45 -17.42 38.34
N PHE A 21 2.63 -16.88 38.16
CA PHE A 21 2.82 -15.79 37.20
C PHE A 21 2.47 -16.37 35.84
N GLY A 22 1.24 -16.13 35.41
CA GLY A 22 0.85 -16.34 34.04
C GLY A 22 1.78 -15.53 33.14
N GLY A 23 2.74 -16.22 32.54
CA GLY A 23 3.57 -15.61 31.50
C GLY A 23 2.64 -15.10 30.42
N LEU A 24 2.52 -13.77 30.31
CA LEU A 24 1.99 -13.12 29.11
C LEU A 24 2.91 -13.60 27.99
N ALA A 25 2.47 -14.62 27.25
CA ALA A 25 3.09 -14.99 25.99
C ALA A 25 2.90 -13.76 25.08
N CYS A 26 3.94 -12.93 25.01
CA CYS A 26 4.07 -11.92 24.02
C CYS A 26 4.18 -12.66 22.70
N LEU A 27 3.01 -12.91 22.06
CA LEU A 27 2.99 -13.39 20.69
C LEU A 27 3.73 -12.32 19.89
N PRO A 28 4.76 -12.69 19.12
CA PRO A 28 5.33 -11.75 18.20
C PRO A 28 4.17 -11.35 17.27
N PHE A 29 3.68 -10.15 17.42
CA PHE A 29 2.93 -9.48 16.37
C PHE A 29 3.93 -9.43 15.21
N ALA A 30 3.87 -10.44 14.33
CA ALA A 30 4.45 -10.30 13.03
C ALA A 30 3.67 -9.12 12.43
N ALA A 31 4.25 -7.93 12.55
CA ALA A 31 3.88 -6.81 11.73
C ALA A 31 4.13 -7.28 10.30
N ARG A 32 3.14 -7.94 9.74
CA ARG A 32 2.98 -8.03 8.31
C ARG A 32 2.93 -6.57 7.91
N ALA A 33 4.01 -6.07 7.36
CA ALA A 33 3.95 -4.88 6.55
C ALA A 33 2.94 -5.23 5.46
N ALA A 34 1.67 -4.94 5.72
CA ALA A 34 0.69 -4.80 4.68
C ALA A 34 1.23 -3.64 3.86
N THR A 35 1.94 -3.96 2.80
CA THR A 35 2.16 -3.03 1.71
C THR A 35 0.77 -2.79 1.15
N THR A 36 0.06 -1.83 1.74
CA THR A 36 -1.16 -1.27 1.18
C THR A 36 -0.75 -0.46 -0.04
N GLU A 37 -0.21 -1.15 -1.02
CA GLU A 37 0.22 -0.52 -2.26
C GLU A 37 -0.98 -0.34 -3.18
N ARG A 38 -1.99 0.41 -2.74
CA ARG A 38 -3.03 0.93 -3.64
C ARG A 38 -2.44 1.80 -4.73
N VAL A 39 -1.28 2.38 -4.46
CA VAL A 39 -0.43 3.09 -5.40
C VAL A 39 0.91 2.38 -5.47
N VAL A 40 1.38 2.11 -6.67
CA VAL A 40 2.71 1.53 -6.90
C VAL A 40 3.77 2.50 -6.36
N VAL A 41 4.51 2.05 -5.37
CA VAL A 41 5.60 2.82 -4.76
C VAL A 41 6.92 2.07 -4.90
N ASN A 42 7.99 2.82 -5.01
CA ASN A 42 9.33 2.25 -4.95
C ASN A 42 9.62 1.81 -3.52
N ARG A 43 9.86 0.51 -3.31
CA ARG A 43 10.08 -0.09 -1.98
C ARG A 43 11.26 0.48 -1.19
N PHE A 44 12.21 1.12 -1.85
CA PHE A 44 13.40 1.67 -1.21
C PHE A 44 13.24 3.14 -0.85
N THR A 45 12.47 3.90 -1.64
CA THR A 45 12.30 5.34 -1.46
C THR A 45 10.94 5.73 -0.92
N GLY A 46 9.93 4.85 -1.02
CA GLY A 46 8.53 5.15 -0.68
C GLY A 46 7.84 6.10 -1.66
N LEU A 47 8.50 6.42 -2.78
CA LEU A 47 7.96 7.37 -3.75
C LEU A 47 7.00 6.68 -4.71
N ALA A 48 5.84 7.30 -4.91
CA ALA A 48 4.90 6.93 -5.95
C ALA A 48 5.54 7.09 -7.33
N ILE A 49 5.24 6.18 -8.24
CA ILE A 49 5.72 6.17 -9.62
C ILE A 49 7.21 6.55 -9.75
N GLU A 50 8.06 5.99 -8.88
CA GLU A 50 9.51 6.22 -8.84
C GLU A 50 9.93 7.69 -8.69
N GLY A 51 9.03 8.57 -8.23
CA GLY A 51 9.29 10.00 -8.05
C GLY A 51 9.14 10.85 -9.32
N PHE A 52 8.53 10.30 -10.37
CA PHE A 52 8.13 11.10 -11.53
C PHE A 52 6.94 12.00 -11.19
N ASP A 53 6.85 13.14 -11.85
CA ASP A 53 5.75 14.09 -11.71
C ASP A 53 4.54 13.61 -12.52
N PRO A 54 3.40 13.27 -11.88
CA PRO A 54 2.23 12.78 -12.59
C PRO A 54 1.56 13.85 -13.49
N VAL A 55 1.74 15.14 -13.19
CA VAL A 55 1.17 16.25 -13.98
C VAL A 55 1.93 16.43 -15.29
N ALA A 56 3.25 16.17 -15.29
CA ALA A 56 4.10 16.35 -16.46
C ALA A 56 3.69 15.51 -17.67
N TYR A 57 3.07 14.34 -17.44
CA TYR A 57 2.53 13.52 -18.55
C TYR A 57 1.44 14.24 -19.35
N PHE A 58 0.66 15.10 -18.68
CA PHE A 58 -0.42 15.86 -19.30
C PHE A 58 0.06 17.19 -19.89
N THR A 59 0.98 17.87 -19.21
CA THR A 59 1.44 19.19 -19.61
C THR A 59 2.55 19.15 -20.64
N ASP A 60 3.49 18.20 -20.50
CA ASP A 60 4.70 18.12 -21.32
C ASP A 60 4.76 16.89 -22.22
N ALA A 61 3.76 16.00 -22.09
CA ALA A 61 3.67 14.73 -22.82
C ALA A 61 4.96 13.87 -22.70
N ARG A 62 5.54 13.86 -21.51
CA ARG A 62 6.74 13.06 -21.19
C ARG A 62 6.88 12.82 -19.69
N PRO A 63 7.56 11.72 -19.29
CA PRO A 63 7.92 11.49 -17.91
C PRO A 63 9.03 12.45 -17.46
N GLU A 64 8.79 13.20 -16.39
CA GLU A 64 9.76 14.11 -15.77
C GLU A 64 9.89 13.80 -14.29
N LEU A 65 11.11 13.80 -13.77
CA LEU A 65 11.35 13.61 -12.35
C LEU A 65 10.91 14.84 -11.55
N GLY A 66 10.19 14.58 -10.46
CA GLY A 66 9.90 15.61 -9.46
C GLY A 66 11.09 15.89 -8.55
N LEU A 67 11.00 17.00 -7.83
CA LEU A 67 12.01 17.51 -6.89
C LEU A 67 11.55 17.24 -5.45
N ALA A 68 12.49 16.98 -4.55
CA ALA A 68 12.21 16.78 -3.14
C ALA A 68 11.57 18.00 -2.45
N ASP A 69 11.81 19.19 -2.97
CA ASP A 69 11.21 20.44 -2.45
C ASP A 69 9.68 20.51 -2.70
N PHE A 70 9.17 19.72 -3.61
CA PHE A 70 7.75 19.69 -3.98
C PHE A 70 7.18 18.29 -3.81
N GLU A 71 6.94 17.91 -2.56
CA GLU A 71 6.31 16.62 -2.22
C GLU A 71 4.88 16.81 -1.70
N ALA A 72 4.06 15.77 -1.84
CA ALA A 72 2.78 15.63 -1.17
C ALA A 72 2.55 14.18 -0.78
N LEU A 73 1.85 13.97 0.36
CA LEU A 73 1.33 12.68 0.77
C LEU A 73 -0.12 12.58 0.29
N GLU A 74 -0.41 11.64 -0.59
CA GLU A 74 -1.76 11.39 -1.09
C GLU A 74 -1.96 9.89 -1.31
N ALA A 75 -3.13 9.37 -0.91
CA ALA A 75 -3.48 7.95 -0.98
C ALA A 75 -2.41 7.01 -0.36
N GLY A 76 -1.76 7.45 0.73
CA GLY A 76 -0.74 6.66 1.44
C GLY A 76 0.65 6.62 0.78
N ALA A 77 0.85 7.34 -0.32
CA ALA A 77 2.11 7.39 -1.04
C ALA A 77 2.69 8.81 -1.09
N VAL A 78 4.01 8.94 -1.16
CA VAL A 78 4.69 10.23 -1.33
C VAL A 78 4.89 10.50 -2.82
N TRP A 79 4.31 11.59 -3.28
CA TRP A 79 4.40 12.06 -4.66
C TRP A 79 5.39 13.19 -4.78
N ARG A 80 6.14 13.24 -5.87
CA ARG A 80 7.05 14.34 -6.22
C ARG A 80 6.58 15.09 -7.44
N PHE A 81 6.82 16.41 -7.43
CA PHE A 81 6.42 17.32 -8.50
C PHE A 81 7.61 18.19 -8.90
N ARG A 82 7.63 18.67 -10.11
CA ARG A 82 8.70 19.57 -10.60
C ARG A 82 8.62 20.95 -9.99
N ASN A 83 7.42 21.38 -9.63
CA ASN A 83 7.16 22.72 -9.10
C ASN A 83 5.90 22.75 -8.23
N GLY A 84 5.67 23.90 -7.58
CA GLY A 84 4.50 24.09 -6.71
C GLY A 84 3.16 24.11 -7.46
N SER A 85 3.14 24.52 -8.73
CA SER A 85 1.92 24.52 -9.54
C SER A 85 1.46 23.12 -9.87
N ASP A 86 2.36 22.22 -10.26
CA ASP A 86 2.06 20.84 -10.56
C ASP A 86 1.57 20.12 -9.28
N ARG A 87 2.24 20.36 -8.13
CA ARG A 87 1.76 19.87 -6.84
C ARG A 87 0.34 20.34 -6.53
N ALA A 88 0.05 21.62 -6.73
CA ALA A 88 -1.28 22.17 -6.45
C ALA A 88 -2.34 21.58 -7.41
N ALA A 89 -2.00 21.42 -8.69
CA ALA A 89 -2.90 20.81 -9.68
C ALA A 89 -3.22 19.35 -9.32
N PHE A 90 -2.22 18.57 -8.93
CA PHE A 90 -2.42 17.19 -8.49
C PHE A 90 -3.31 17.10 -7.25
N LEU A 91 -3.04 17.92 -6.22
CA LEU A 91 -3.85 17.91 -4.98
C LEU A 91 -5.29 18.33 -5.20
N ALA A 92 -5.55 19.19 -6.19
CA ALA A 92 -6.90 19.57 -6.57
C ALA A 92 -7.64 18.46 -7.33
N HIS A 93 -6.92 17.65 -8.11
CA HIS A 93 -7.50 16.62 -8.98
C HIS A 93 -6.64 15.35 -9.05
N PRO A 94 -6.46 14.65 -7.93
CA PRO A 94 -5.61 13.45 -7.91
C PRO A 94 -6.19 12.30 -8.76
N ASP A 95 -7.50 12.27 -8.93
CA ASP A 95 -8.22 11.31 -9.78
C ASP A 95 -7.94 11.50 -11.28
N ILE A 96 -7.56 12.70 -11.69
CA ILE A 96 -7.21 13.03 -13.09
C ILE A 96 -5.73 12.72 -13.33
N TYR A 97 -4.85 13.30 -12.51
CA TYR A 97 -3.42 13.26 -12.72
C TYR A 97 -2.77 11.96 -12.22
N GLY A 98 -3.33 11.33 -11.19
CA GLY A 98 -2.86 10.06 -10.72
C GLY A 98 -3.02 8.95 -11.76
N PRO A 99 -2.08 8.00 -11.84
CA PRO A 99 -2.22 6.87 -12.74
C PRO A 99 -3.42 6.01 -12.34
N GLN A 100 -4.15 5.54 -13.34
CA GLN A 100 -5.27 4.62 -13.11
C GLN A 100 -4.76 3.31 -12.50
N TYR A 101 -5.61 2.65 -11.73
CA TYR A 101 -5.28 1.40 -11.01
C TYR A 101 -4.06 1.54 -10.10
N GLY A 102 -3.85 2.73 -9.50
CA GLY A 102 -2.67 2.97 -8.66
C GLY A 102 -1.33 2.86 -9.37
N GLY A 103 -1.31 2.79 -10.70
CA GLY A 103 -0.08 2.62 -11.49
C GLY A 103 0.25 1.16 -11.86
N TYR A 104 -0.67 0.22 -11.63
CA TYR A 104 -0.53 -1.14 -12.14
C TYR A 104 -0.87 -1.23 -13.64
N ASP A 105 -0.22 -2.17 -14.33
CA ASP A 105 -0.41 -2.41 -15.77
C ASP A 105 -1.82 -2.92 -16.07
N PRO A 106 -2.65 -2.19 -16.85
CA PRO A 106 -4.03 -2.59 -17.12
C PRO A 106 -4.16 -3.87 -17.95
N ILE A 107 -3.15 -4.24 -18.76
CA ILE A 107 -3.14 -5.50 -19.51
C ILE A 107 -3.04 -6.70 -18.57
N ASP A 108 -2.16 -6.61 -17.59
CA ASP A 108 -1.96 -7.67 -16.62
C ASP A 108 -3.12 -7.73 -15.61
N LEU A 109 -3.66 -6.57 -15.20
CA LEU A 109 -4.89 -6.52 -14.40
C LEU A 109 -6.08 -7.20 -15.10
N ALA A 110 -6.23 -6.99 -16.42
CA ALA A 110 -7.26 -7.67 -17.20
C ALA A 110 -7.11 -9.20 -17.18
N ARG A 111 -5.91 -9.72 -16.88
CA ARG A 111 -5.61 -11.15 -16.69
C ARG A 111 -5.72 -11.59 -15.24
N GLY A 112 -5.96 -10.67 -14.29
CA GLY A 112 -6.01 -10.93 -12.86
C GLY A 112 -4.64 -10.96 -12.18
N VAL A 113 -3.62 -10.34 -12.78
CA VAL A 113 -2.25 -10.27 -12.25
C VAL A 113 -1.89 -8.82 -11.99
N MET A 114 -1.30 -8.55 -10.83
CA MET A 114 -0.81 -7.20 -10.48
C MET A 114 0.68 -7.08 -10.83
N VAL A 115 0.95 -6.33 -11.88
CA VAL A 115 2.30 -5.96 -12.31
C VAL A 115 2.45 -4.46 -12.21
N ALA A 116 3.45 -4.01 -11.48
CA ALA A 116 3.74 -2.58 -11.36
C ALA A 116 4.11 -1.98 -12.73
N GLY A 117 3.48 -0.87 -13.06
CA GLY A 117 3.83 -0.09 -14.25
C GLY A 117 5.16 0.63 -14.06
N ASN A 118 5.91 0.75 -15.15
CA ASN A 118 7.10 1.57 -15.21
C ASN A 118 6.72 2.97 -15.72
N PRO A 119 7.07 4.04 -15.02
CA PRO A 119 6.73 5.41 -15.40
C PRO A 119 7.18 5.83 -16.81
N ARG A 120 8.15 5.11 -17.39
CA ARG A 120 8.63 5.36 -18.77
C ARG A 120 7.76 4.74 -19.85
N PHE A 121 6.96 3.74 -19.51
CA PHE A 121 6.00 3.12 -20.41
C PHE A 121 4.60 3.57 -20.04
N TRP A 122 4.13 4.60 -20.69
CA TRP A 122 2.89 5.29 -20.34
C TRP A 122 2.03 5.61 -21.56
N LEU A 123 0.75 5.89 -21.30
CA LEU A 123 -0.17 6.39 -22.30
C LEU A 123 -1.31 7.15 -21.61
N ILE A 124 -1.75 8.26 -22.23
CA ILE A 124 -2.99 8.94 -21.86
C ILE A 124 -4.09 8.48 -22.81
N SER A 125 -5.15 7.91 -22.24
CA SER A 125 -6.35 7.51 -22.96
C SER A 125 -7.59 8.00 -22.22
N GLY A 126 -8.52 8.67 -22.91
CA GLY A 126 -9.71 9.23 -22.26
C GLY A 126 -9.38 10.22 -21.13
N GLN A 127 -8.34 11.01 -21.28
CA GLN A 127 -7.83 11.94 -20.25
C GLN A 127 -7.43 11.27 -18.92
N ARG A 128 -6.97 10.02 -18.99
CA ARG A 128 -6.48 9.27 -17.84
C ARG A 128 -5.10 8.74 -18.14
N LEU A 129 -4.22 8.76 -17.15
CA LEU A 129 -2.87 8.23 -17.23
C LEU A 129 -2.87 6.73 -16.93
N TYR A 130 -2.23 5.96 -17.80
CA TYR A 130 -1.98 4.53 -17.62
C TYR A 130 -0.48 4.27 -17.68
N LEU A 131 -0.01 3.41 -16.79
CA LEU A 131 1.38 2.96 -16.76
C LEU A 131 1.43 1.47 -17.12
N PHE A 132 2.51 1.06 -17.78
CA PHE A 132 2.68 -0.30 -18.27
C PHE A 132 3.99 -0.88 -17.77
N GLY A 133 4.01 -2.18 -17.50
CA GLY A 133 5.22 -2.87 -17.07
C GLY A 133 6.26 -2.95 -18.20
N HIS A 134 5.78 -3.01 -19.45
CA HIS A 134 6.60 -3.18 -20.63
C HIS A 134 6.03 -2.40 -21.83
N GLU A 135 6.88 -2.14 -22.83
CA GLU A 135 6.47 -1.47 -24.06
C GLU A 135 5.42 -2.29 -24.82
N GLN A 136 5.55 -3.61 -24.82
CA GLN A 136 4.61 -4.52 -25.47
C GLN A 136 3.19 -4.45 -24.90
N THR A 137 3.05 -4.29 -23.56
CA THR A 137 1.73 -4.15 -22.94
C THR A 137 1.13 -2.79 -23.24
N ARG A 138 1.94 -1.72 -23.31
CA ARG A 138 1.50 -0.40 -23.76
C ARG A 138 0.95 -0.45 -25.20
N ASP A 139 1.65 -1.11 -26.10
CA ASP A 139 1.26 -1.20 -27.50
C ASP A 139 0.01 -2.07 -27.69
N ALA A 140 -0.10 -3.16 -26.92
CA ALA A 140 -1.29 -3.98 -26.89
C ALA A 140 -2.51 -3.22 -26.34
N PHE A 141 -2.33 -2.36 -25.32
CA PHE A 141 -3.38 -1.48 -24.83
C PHE A 141 -3.79 -0.44 -25.87
N ALA A 142 -2.81 0.18 -26.55
CA ALA A 142 -3.07 1.19 -27.58
C ALA A 142 -3.89 0.64 -28.76
N ALA A 143 -3.77 -0.66 -29.06
CA ALA A 143 -4.53 -1.30 -30.12
C ALA A 143 -6.04 -1.44 -29.81
N ASP A 144 -6.41 -1.70 -28.55
CA ASP A 144 -7.81 -1.84 -28.13
C ASP A 144 -7.98 -1.47 -26.64
N PRO A 145 -7.93 -0.17 -26.32
CA PRO A 145 -8.09 0.28 -24.93
C PRO A 145 -9.43 -0.12 -24.32
N SER A 146 -10.50 -0.06 -25.10
CA SER A 146 -11.86 -0.28 -24.59
C SER A 146 -12.05 -1.70 -24.06
N ARG A 147 -11.57 -2.70 -24.78
CA ARG A 147 -11.66 -4.10 -24.36
C ARG A 147 -10.82 -4.36 -23.11
N VAL A 148 -9.62 -3.80 -23.06
CA VAL A 148 -8.73 -3.96 -21.90
C VAL A 148 -9.35 -3.33 -20.67
N LEU A 149 -9.83 -2.09 -20.78
CA LEU A 149 -10.44 -1.35 -19.68
C LEU A 149 -11.70 -2.04 -19.15
N GLN A 150 -12.52 -2.61 -20.04
CA GLN A 150 -13.68 -3.39 -19.61
C GLN A 150 -13.29 -4.54 -18.68
N SER A 151 -12.26 -5.29 -19.05
CA SER A 151 -11.80 -6.43 -18.27
C SER A 151 -11.06 -6.00 -16.99
N ALA A 152 -10.21 -4.97 -17.08
CA ALA A 152 -9.48 -4.44 -15.92
C ALA A 152 -10.42 -3.86 -14.87
N ASN A 153 -11.44 -3.07 -15.29
CA ASN A 153 -12.42 -2.47 -14.38
C ASN A 153 -13.26 -3.52 -13.64
N LEU A 154 -13.55 -4.66 -14.26
CA LEU A 154 -14.26 -5.75 -13.60
C LEU A 154 -13.42 -6.43 -12.51
N ARG A 155 -12.10 -6.50 -12.69
CA ARG A 155 -11.20 -7.19 -11.77
C ARG A 155 -10.60 -6.28 -10.70
N TRP A 156 -10.46 -5.00 -11.00
CA TRP A 156 -9.78 -4.07 -10.10
C TRP A 156 -10.35 -4.03 -8.68
N PRO A 157 -11.69 -3.97 -8.46
CA PRO A 157 -12.23 -3.90 -7.10
C PRO A 157 -11.87 -5.11 -6.22
N GLU A 158 -11.77 -6.30 -6.82
CA GLU A 158 -11.37 -7.51 -6.11
C GLU A 158 -9.86 -7.50 -5.81
N LEU A 159 -9.05 -7.13 -6.79
CA LEU A 159 -7.60 -7.04 -6.64
C LEU A 159 -7.19 -5.95 -5.65
N GLU A 160 -7.83 -4.78 -5.72
CA GLU A 160 -7.59 -3.66 -4.80
C GLU A 160 -7.85 -4.04 -3.34
N GLN A 161 -8.87 -4.85 -3.06
CA GLN A 161 -9.16 -5.33 -1.72
C GLN A 161 -8.05 -6.21 -1.16
N THR A 162 -7.33 -6.94 -2.00
CA THR A 162 -6.20 -7.77 -1.56
C THR A 162 -5.00 -6.93 -1.14
N LEU A 163 -4.91 -5.67 -1.60
CA LEU A 163 -3.86 -4.72 -1.24
C LEU A 163 -4.14 -4.00 0.09
N ALA A 164 -5.37 -4.04 0.58
CA ALA A 164 -5.82 -3.29 1.77
C ALA A 164 -5.72 -4.09 3.08
N GLU A 165 -5.34 -5.36 3.02
CA GLU A 165 -5.10 -6.24 4.18
C GLU A 165 -3.59 -6.36 4.48
#